data_a4952a1e8218a67ae195e3971689f654
#
_entry.id   a4952a1e8218a67ae195e3971689f654
#
_cell.length_a   1.000
_cell.length_b   1.000
_cell.length_c   1.000
_cell.angle_alpha   90.00
_cell.angle_beta   90.00
_cell.angle_gamma   90.00
#
_symmetry.space_group_name_H-M   'P 1'
#
loop_
_entity.id
_entity.type
_entity.pdbx_description
1 polymer ?
#
loop_
_entity_poly.entity_id
_entity_poly.type
_entity_poly.pdbx_seq_one_letter_code
_entity_poly.pdbx_strand_id
1 'polypeptide(L)'
;MEINVDIQPDCTATLKASIPAETTAARRASIVDSYAGKAKLPGFRPGKTPKSIIEKRFKKEIEEELLDTLFETACSAALEENPKLKVLNFGKPEQSLDDQGNYTATSAMTVVPEFELPEYKGIEVKVPSSEVTEADVEEALNSLAEQIAEFTPVDRAAKKDDVAIIDFKTTLDGKPVAEAAGKPVGFLEGRDGQWM
;
A
#
# COMPACT_ATOMS: atom_id res chain seq x y z
N MET A 1 26.93 -10.81 8.05
CA MET A 1 25.51 -10.44 7.92
C MET A 1 24.70 -11.64 8.37
N GLU A 2 23.79 -11.45 9.29
CA GLU A 2 22.88 -12.50 9.76
C GLU A 2 21.47 -12.15 9.28
N ILE A 3 20.80 -13.11 8.64
CA ILE A 3 19.45 -12.95 8.11
C ILE A 3 18.61 -14.08 8.65
N ASN A 4 17.43 -13.74 9.12
CA ASN A 4 16.42 -14.70 9.57
C ASN A 4 15.07 -14.34 8.96
N VAL A 5 14.46 -15.32 8.30
CA VAL A 5 13.11 -15.18 7.70
C VAL A 5 12.18 -16.16 8.40
N ASP A 6 11.25 -15.64 9.15
CA ASP A 6 10.23 -16.42 9.87
C ASP A 6 8.91 -16.36 9.09
N ILE A 7 8.53 -17.50 8.49
CA ILE A 7 7.34 -17.62 7.65
C ILE A 7 6.17 -18.08 8.51
N GLN A 8 5.07 -17.34 8.47
CA GLN A 8 3.84 -17.62 9.19
C GLN A 8 2.79 -18.26 8.28
N PRO A 9 1.85 -19.03 8.83
CA PRO A 9 0.85 -19.75 8.03
C PRO A 9 -0.19 -18.86 7.36
N ASP A 10 -0.24 -17.57 7.69
CA ASP A 10 -1.17 -16.56 7.17
C ASP A 10 -0.63 -15.80 5.93
N CYS A 11 0.32 -16.37 5.20
CA CYS A 11 1.00 -15.74 4.06
C CYS A 11 1.79 -14.47 4.42
N THR A 12 2.15 -14.34 5.70
CA THR A 12 3.10 -13.30 6.14
C THR A 12 4.43 -13.92 6.50
N ALA A 13 5.50 -13.15 6.37
CA ALA A 13 6.80 -13.53 6.86
C ALA A 13 7.47 -12.30 7.50
N THR A 14 8.31 -12.56 8.49
CA THR A 14 9.08 -11.51 9.16
C THR A 14 10.55 -11.66 8.80
N LEU A 15 11.09 -10.64 8.16
CA LEU A 15 12.52 -10.51 7.90
C LEU A 15 13.18 -9.83 9.10
N LYS A 16 14.19 -10.46 9.66
CA LYS A 16 15.11 -9.87 10.63
C LYS A 16 16.52 -9.92 10.07
N ALA A 17 17.16 -8.77 9.94
CA ALA A 17 18.50 -8.65 9.41
C ALA A 17 19.40 -7.93 10.39
N SER A 18 20.66 -8.40 10.50
CA SER A 18 21.73 -7.75 11.26
C SER A 18 22.96 -7.66 10.39
N ILE A 19 23.48 -6.44 10.22
CA ILE A 19 24.67 -6.14 9.43
C ILE A 19 25.74 -5.55 10.36
N PRO A 20 26.96 -6.11 10.39
CA PRO A 20 28.01 -5.64 11.27
C PRO A 20 28.55 -4.27 10.89
N ALA A 21 29.05 -3.53 11.86
CA ALA A 21 29.55 -2.17 11.73
C ALA A 21 30.60 -1.98 10.63
N GLU A 22 31.43 -2.98 10.37
CA GLU A 22 32.45 -2.92 9.29
C GLU A 22 31.80 -2.75 7.91
N THR A 23 30.77 -3.54 7.62
CA THR A 23 30.05 -3.46 6.36
C THR A 23 29.25 -2.14 6.24
N THR A 24 28.63 -1.72 7.35
CA THR A 24 27.90 -0.45 7.42
C THR A 24 28.83 0.74 7.17
N ALA A 25 30.04 0.73 7.79
CA ALA A 25 31.03 1.79 7.58
C ALA A 25 31.54 1.84 6.13
N ALA A 26 31.78 0.68 5.51
CA ALA A 26 32.19 0.60 4.11
C ALA A 26 31.12 1.17 3.17
N ARG A 27 29.82 0.86 3.41
CA ARG A 27 28.71 1.41 2.64
C ARG A 27 28.60 2.92 2.83
N ARG A 28 28.67 3.39 4.07
CA ARG A 28 28.65 4.82 4.40
C ARG A 28 29.75 5.59 3.65
N ALA A 29 30.96 5.05 3.64
CA ALA A 29 32.07 5.66 2.91
C ALA A 29 31.79 5.78 1.39
N SER A 30 31.21 4.74 0.79
CA SER A 30 30.82 4.73 -0.62
C SER A 30 29.75 5.80 -0.94
N ILE A 31 28.74 5.95 -0.08
CA ILE A 31 27.69 6.96 -0.22
C ILE A 31 28.30 8.36 -0.12
N VAL A 32 29.16 8.62 0.89
CA VAL A 32 29.86 9.88 1.06
C VAL A 32 30.71 10.24 -0.17
N ASP A 33 31.37 9.26 -0.78
CA ASP A 33 32.16 9.45 -2.01
C ASP A 33 31.28 9.80 -3.22
N SER A 34 30.12 9.18 -3.32
CA SER A 34 29.14 9.53 -4.34
C SER A 34 28.64 10.97 -4.20
N TYR A 35 28.30 11.39 -2.97
CA TYR A 35 27.91 12.77 -2.70
C TYR A 35 29.04 13.76 -2.97
N ALA A 36 30.28 13.44 -2.60
CA ALA A 36 31.44 14.28 -2.84
C ALA A 36 31.66 14.53 -4.35
N GLY A 37 31.38 13.52 -5.18
CA GLY A 37 31.45 13.65 -6.64
C GLY A 37 30.36 14.51 -7.26
N LYS A 38 29.14 14.46 -6.71
CA LYS A 38 27.94 15.12 -7.25
C LYS A 38 27.67 16.49 -6.66
N ALA A 39 28.06 16.74 -5.41
CA ALA A 39 27.73 17.96 -4.68
C ALA A 39 28.41 19.20 -5.25
N LYS A 40 27.59 20.22 -5.53
CA LYS A 40 28.06 21.55 -5.91
C LYS A 40 27.91 22.49 -4.72
N LEU A 41 28.97 22.68 -3.96
CA LEU A 41 28.95 23.57 -2.80
C LEU A 41 29.66 24.92 -3.14
N PRO A 42 29.07 26.07 -2.73
CA PRO A 42 29.72 27.35 -2.88
C PRO A 42 31.10 27.35 -2.20
N GLY A 43 32.11 27.85 -2.90
CA GLY A 43 33.50 27.92 -2.40
C GLY A 43 34.34 26.66 -2.68
N PHE A 44 33.79 25.60 -3.28
CA PHE A 44 34.55 24.43 -3.67
C PHE A 44 34.37 24.08 -5.14
N ARG A 45 35.47 23.62 -5.76
CA ARG A 45 35.39 23.08 -7.12
C ARG A 45 34.58 21.74 -7.09
N PRO A 46 33.66 21.52 -8.03
CA PRO A 46 32.92 20.26 -8.13
C PRO A 46 33.85 19.04 -8.06
N GLY A 47 33.52 18.08 -7.19
CA GLY A 47 34.28 16.85 -6.96
C GLY A 47 35.55 17.03 -6.10
N LYS A 48 35.82 18.19 -5.51
CA LYS A 48 36.97 18.47 -4.63
C LYS A 48 36.57 18.94 -3.23
N THR A 49 35.32 18.74 -2.86
CA THR A 49 34.83 19.07 -1.51
C THR A 49 35.35 18.04 -0.51
N PRO A 50 35.92 18.45 0.63
CA PRO A 50 36.35 17.54 1.69
C PRO A 50 35.17 16.70 2.22
N LYS A 51 35.41 15.39 2.41
CA LYS A 51 34.39 14.44 2.89
C LYS A 51 33.72 14.90 4.20
N SER A 52 34.49 15.45 5.13
CA SER A 52 33.97 15.96 6.41
C SER A 52 32.94 17.10 6.28
N ILE A 53 33.02 17.89 5.20
CA ILE A 53 32.04 18.94 4.92
C ILE A 53 30.77 18.33 4.32
N ILE A 54 30.93 17.34 3.44
CA ILE A 54 29.82 16.58 2.85
C ILE A 54 29.03 15.88 3.97
N GLU A 55 29.68 15.15 4.84
CA GLU A 55 29.04 14.44 5.97
C GLU A 55 28.26 15.38 6.89
N LYS A 56 28.81 16.57 7.17
CA LYS A 56 28.10 17.54 8.01
C LYS A 56 26.89 18.15 7.30
N ARG A 57 27.03 18.46 6.01
CA ARG A 57 25.99 19.15 5.25
C ARG A 57 24.83 18.25 4.85
N PHE A 58 25.14 17.02 4.48
CA PHE A 58 24.19 16.03 3.98
C PHE A 58 24.01 14.87 4.97
N LYS A 59 24.14 15.15 6.28
CA LYS A 59 24.09 14.12 7.31
C LYS A 59 22.81 13.30 7.24
N LYS A 60 21.66 13.97 7.13
CA LYS A 60 20.34 13.30 7.12
C LYS A 60 20.16 12.47 5.85
N GLU A 61 20.46 13.05 4.71
CA GLU A 61 20.32 12.39 3.41
C GLU A 61 21.24 11.17 3.30
N ILE A 62 22.47 11.27 3.82
CA ILE A 62 23.41 10.15 3.87
C ILE A 62 22.92 9.05 4.82
N GLU A 63 22.34 9.41 5.96
CA GLU A 63 21.79 8.45 6.92
C GLU A 63 20.55 7.74 6.34
N GLU A 64 19.66 8.46 5.68
CA GLU A 64 18.48 7.89 5.00
C GLU A 64 18.91 6.93 3.88
N GLU A 65 19.79 7.37 2.96
CA GLU A 65 20.29 6.54 1.86
C GLU A 65 21.08 5.32 2.36
N LEU A 66 21.79 5.46 3.48
CA LEU A 66 22.50 4.34 4.11
C LEU A 66 21.52 3.28 4.61
N LEU A 67 20.48 3.69 5.35
CA LEU A 67 19.46 2.78 5.85
C LEU A 67 18.76 2.05 4.72
N ASP A 68 18.35 2.78 3.67
CA ASP A 68 17.67 2.19 2.51
C ASP A 68 18.58 1.19 1.77
N THR A 69 19.84 1.55 1.53
CA THR A 69 20.80 0.67 0.84
C THR A 69 21.10 -0.59 1.64
N LEU A 70 21.22 -0.48 2.97
CA LEU A 70 21.44 -1.63 3.85
C LEU A 70 20.21 -2.55 3.88
N PHE A 71 19.01 -1.97 3.89
CA PHE A 71 17.77 -2.73 3.83
C PHE A 71 17.62 -3.47 2.48
N GLU A 72 17.88 -2.81 1.36
CA GLU A 72 17.89 -3.45 0.03
C GLU A 72 18.89 -4.61 -0.04
N THR A 73 20.07 -4.42 0.55
CA THR A 73 21.10 -5.48 0.62
C THR A 73 20.60 -6.66 1.45
N ALA A 74 19.96 -6.40 2.60
CA ALA A 74 19.39 -7.45 3.45
C ALA A 74 18.23 -8.19 2.74
N CYS A 75 17.34 -7.47 2.06
CA CYS A 75 16.26 -8.09 1.29
C CYS A 75 16.79 -8.98 0.16
N SER A 76 17.76 -8.49 -0.60
CA SER A 76 18.38 -9.25 -1.69
C SER A 76 19.01 -10.54 -1.19
N ALA A 77 19.76 -10.46 -0.11
CA ALA A 77 20.40 -11.64 0.47
C ALA A 77 19.37 -12.62 1.09
N ALA A 78 18.27 -12.11 1.68
CA ALA A 78 17.19 -12.96 2.17
C ALA A 78 16.52 -13.76 1.05
N LEU A 79 16.34 -13.15 -0.12
CA LEU A 79 15.78 -13.82 -1.30
C LEU A 79 16.75 -14.82 -1.93
N GLU A 80 18.05 -14.52 -1.91
CA GLU A 80 19.09 -15.45 -2.39
C GLU A 80 19.18 -16.70 -1.52
N GLU A 81 19.07 -16.55 -0.19
CA GLU A 81 19.05 -17.68 0.75
C GLU A 81 17.75 -18.50 0.67
N ASN A 82 16.65 -17.88 0.25
CA ASN A 82 15.34 -18.50 0.15
C ASN A 82 14.75 -18.43 -1.27
N PRO A 83 15.28 -19.15 -2.25
CA PRO A 83 14.89 -19.02 -3.66
C PRO A 83 13.44 -19.45 -3.95
N LYS A 84 12.82 -20.19 -3.04
CA LYS A 84 11.39 -20.56 -3.14
C LYS A 84 10.45 -19.48 -2.64
N LEU A 85 10.96 -18.54 -1.86
CA LEU A 85 10.17 -17.48 -1.25
C LEU A 85 9.80 -16.43 -2.31
N LYS A 86 8.53 -16.37 -2.67
CA LYS A 86 8.01 -15.34 -3.57
C LYS A 86 7.36 -14.24 -2.75
N VAL A 87 8.07 -13.12 -2.61
CA VAL A 87 7.59 -11.95 -1.89
C VAL A 87 6.75 -11.08 -2.82
N LEU A 88 5.54 -10.73 -2.40
CA LEU A 88 4.63 -9.83 -3.11
C LEU A 88 4.88 -8.37 -2.71
N ASN A 89 5.09 -8.15 -1.42
CA ASN A 89 5.27 -6.80 -0.88
C ASN A 89 6.11 -6.85 0.40
N PHE A 90 6.95 -5.81 0.59
CA PHE A 90 7.63 -5.54 1.85
C PHE A 90 6.86 -4.45 2.60
N GLY A 91 6.57 -4.68 3.87
CA GLY A 91 6.03 -3.67 4.76
C GLY A 91 7.09 -2.61 5.09
N LYS A 92 6.65 -1.56 5.79
CA LYS A 92 7.57 -0.52 6.25
C LYS A 92 8.59 -1.13 7.23
N PRO A 93 9.89 -1.04 6.96
CA PRO A 93 10.90 -1.59 7.85
C PRO A 93 11.05 -0.74 9.12
N GLU A 94 11.23 -1.42 10.25
CA GLU A 94 11.78 -0.82 11.45
C GLU A 94 13.28 -0.99 11.40
N GLN A 95 14.00 0.12 11.28
CA GLN A 95 15.45 0.14 11.08
C GLN A 95 16.12 0.88 12.21
N SER A 96 17.26 0.38 12.68
CA SER A 96 18.06 1.05 13.68
C SER A 96 19.56 0.82 13.47
N LEU A 97 20.36 1.83 13.83
CA LEU A 97 21.80 1.76 13.94
C LEU A 97 22.15 1.91 15.43
N ASP A 98 22.94 0.98 15.95
CA ASP A 98 23.45 1.10 17.31
C ASP A 98 24.65 2.06 17.41
N ASP A 99 25.07 2.38 18.64
CA ASP A 99 26.22 3.27 18.90
C ASP A 99 27.55 2.71 18.37
N GLN A 100 27.62 1.41 18.10
CA GLN A 100 28.79 0.72 17.53
C GLN A 100 28.76 0.72 15.99
N GLY A 101 27.65 1.15 15.38
CA GLY A 101 27.45 1.19 13.94
C GLY A 101 26.92 -0.11 13.34
N ASN A 102 26.46 -1.07 14.16
CA ASN A 102 25.75 -2.23 13.63
C ASN A 102 24.34 -1.84 13.22
N TYR A 103 23.92 -2.36 12.09
CA TYR A 103 22.58 -2.12 11.55
C TYR A 103 21.68 -3.30 11.88
N THR A 104 20.47 -3.01 12.32
CA THR A 104 19.41 -3.98 12.50
C THR A 104 18.12 -3.52 11.81
N ALA A 105 17.46 -4.45 11.15
CA ALA A 105 16.17 -4.16 10.51
C ALA A 105 15.19 -5.30 10.77
N THR A 106 13.93 -4.93 10.96
CA THR A 106 12.80 -5.86 11.02
C THR A 106 11.73 -5.38 10.07
N SER A 107 11.26 -6.23 9.17
CA SER A 107 10.18 -5.90 8.24
C SER A 107 9.22 -7.07 8.11
N ALA A 108 7.93 -6.77 8.13
CA ALA A 108 6.91 -7.72 7.72
C ALA A 108 6.85 -7.77 6.20
N MET A 109 6.68 -8.93 5.62
CA MET A 109 6.49 -9.11 4.19
C MET A 109 5.35 -10.06 3.91
N THR A 110 4.66 -9.83 2.79
CA THR A 110 3.61 -10.71 2.30
C THR A 110 4.19 -11.67 1.28
N VAL A 111 3.97 -12.94 1.49
CA VAL A 111 4.53 -14.01 0.65
C VAL A 111 3.42 -14.79 -0.05
N VAL A 112 3.74 -15.36 -1.20
CA VAL A 112 2.83 -16.23 -1.92
C VAL A 112 2.76 -17.58 -1.18
N PRO A 113 1.56 -18.09 -0.87
CA PRO A 113 1.42 -19.41 -0.27
C PRO A 113 1.88 -20.51 -1.22
N GLU A 114 2.58 -21.50 -0.69
CA GLU A 114 2.81 -22.75 -1.39
C GLU A 114 1.60 -23.68 -1.15
N PHE A 115 0.94 -24.13 -2.21
CA PHE A 115 -0.14 -25.07 -2.13
C PHE A 115 -0.05 -26.09 -3.27
N GLU A 116 -0.49 -27.29 -3.01
CA GLU A 116 -0.65 -28.31 -4.03
C GLU A 116 -2.00 -28.12 -4.73
N LEU A 117 -1.97 -28.13 -6.06
CA LEU A 117 -3.20 -28.01 -6.82
C LEU A 117 -4.02 -29.30 -6.62
N PRO A 118 -5.31 -29.20 -6.22
CA PRO A 118 -6.19 -30.34 -6.19
C PRO A 118 -6.42 -30.86 -7.59
N GLU A 119 -6.98 -32.05 -7.71
CA GLU A 119 -7.34 -32.63 -9.01
C GLU A 119 -8.43 -31.76 -9.66
N TYR A 120 -8.02 -30.96 -10.67
CA TYR A 120 -8.88 -29.99 -11.37
C TYR A 120 -9.37 -30.51 -12.72
N LYS A 121 -8.85 -31.66 -13.17
CA LYS A 121 -9.29 -32.30 -14.40
C LYS A 121 -10.52 -33.17 -14.13
N GLY A 122 -11.55 -33.01 -14.96
CA GLY A 122 -12.78 -33.78 -14.83
C GLY A 122 -13.82 -33.18 -13.87
N ILE A 123 -13.65 -31.93 -13.44
CA ILE A 123 -14.68 -31.23 -12.67
C ILE A 123 -15.90 -31.03 -13.57
N GLU A 124 -17.04 -31.55 -13.15
CA GLU A 124 -18.31 -31.34 -13.82
C GLU A 124 -18.78 -29.90 -13.61
N VAL A 125 -18.85 -29.14 -14.69
CA VAL A 125 -19.35 -27.76 -14.66
C VAL A 125 -20.73 -27.74 -15.32
N LYS A 126 -21.74 -27.27 -14.58
CA LYS A 126 -23.05 -26.99 -15.15
C LYS A 126 -23.00 -25.64 -15.86
N VAL A 127 -23.02 -25.67 -17.17
CA VAL A 127 -23.08 -24.46 -17.99
C VAL A 127 -24.57 -24.10 -18.16
N PRO A 128 -24.96 -22.85 -17.89
CA PRO A 128 -26.32 -22.40 -18.19
C PRO A 128 -26.60 -22.51 -19.70
N SER A 129 -27.85 -22.75 -20.07
CA SER A 129 -28.26 -22.80 -21.48
C SER A 129 -27.91 -21.48 -22.17
N SER A 130 -27.39 -21.58 -23.38
CA SER A 130 -27.16 -20.41 -24.24
C SER A 130 -28.40 -20.05 -25.09
N GLU A 131 -29.50 -20.78 -24.93
CA GLU A 131 -30.74 -20.48 -25.62
C GLU A 131 -31.40 -19.26 -25.00
N VAL A 132 -31.62 -18.25 -25.80
CA VAL A 132 -32.31 -17.03 -25.41
C VAL A 132 -33.81 -17.31 -25.37
N THR A 133 -34.43 -17.11 -24.19
CA THR A 133 -35.85 -17.27 -24.00
C THR A 133 -36.59 -15.96 -24.18
N GLU A 134 -37.93 -16.03 -24.38
CA GLU A 134 -38.76 -14.80 -24.43
C GLU A 134 -38.65 -13.99 -23.13
N ALA A 135 -38.49 -14.66 -21.98
CA ALA A 135 -38.27 -14.01 -20.70
C ALA A 135 -36.98 -13.19 -20.66
N ASP A 136 -35.88 -13.73 -21.23
CA ASP A 136 -34.60 -13.00 -21.30
C ASP A 136 -34.73 -11.74 -22.20
N VAL A 137 -35.52 -11.82 -23.23
CA VAL A 137 -35.79 -10.66 -24.12
C VAL A 137 -36.63 -9.60 -23.38
N GLU A 138 -37.66 -10.00 -22.62
CA GLU A 138 -38.46 -9.09 -21.81
C GLU A 138 -37.62 -8.42 -20.71
N GLU A 139 -36.76 -9.18 -20.04
CA GLU A 139 -35.84 -8.64 -19.01
C GLU A 139 -34.88 -7.59 -19.63
N ALA A 140 -34.31 -7.91 -20.79
CA ALA A 140 -33.42 -6.98 -21.51
C ALA A 140 -34.16 -5.71 -21.94
N LEU A 141 -35.40 -5.82 -22.43
CA LEU A 141 -36.23 -4.68 -22.81
C LEU A 141 -36.60 -3.82 -21.60
N ASN A 142 -36.93 -4.44 -20.46
CA ASN A 142 -37.25 -3.71 -19.24
C ASN A 142 -35.99 -2.99 -18.70
N SER A 143 -34.85 -3.62 -18.70
CA SER A 143 -33.57 -3.00 -18.31
C SER A 143 -33.21 -1.82 -19.20
N LEU A 144 -33.46 -1.93 -20.52
CA LEU A 144 -33.23 -0.83 -21.44
C LEU A 144 -34.25 0.32 -21.22
N ALA A 145 -35.50 0.00 -20.96
CA ALA A 145 -36.52 0.99 -20.64
C ALA A 145 -36.21 1.76 -19.35
N GLU A 146 -35.70 1.07 -18.33
CA GLU A 146 -35.25 1.70 -17.09
C GLU A 146 -34.09 2.67 -17.31
N GLN A 147 -33.13 2.32 -18.19
CA GLN A 147 -31.98 3.19 -18.49
C GLN A 147 -32.37 4.50 -19.18
N ILE A 148 -33.47 4.50 -19.96
CA ILE A 148 -33.96 5.69 -20.68
C ILE A 148 -35.19 6.32 -20.00
N ALA A 149 -35.54 5.85 -18.79
CA ALA A 149 -36.70 6.35 -18.06
C ALA A 149 -36.52 7.80 -17.65
N GLU A 150 -37.57 8.61 -17.84
CA GLU A 150 -37.64 9.99 -17.38
C GLU A 150 -38.32 10.03 -16.00
N PHE A 151 -37.70 10.71 -15.05
CA PHE A 151 -38.27 10.90 -13.72
C PHE A 151 -39.19 12.12 -13.72
N THR A 152 -40.46 11.91 -13.41
CA THR A 152 -41.45 12.98 -13.26
C THR A 152 -41.83 13.12 -11.79
N PRO A 153 -41.85 14.37 -11.24
CA PRO A 153 -42.26 14.57 -9.86
C PRO A 153 -43.76 14.23 -9.67
N VAL A 154 -44.07 13.55 -8.58
CA VAL A 154 -45.43 13.11 -8.25
C VAL A 154 -45.84 13.55 -6.84
N ASP A 155 -47.06 14.05 -6.70
CA ASP A 155 -47.65 14.46 -5.41
C ASP A 155 -48.43 13.32 -4.74
N ARG A 156 -47.74 12.27 -4.34
CA ARG A 156 -48.30 11.13 -3.60
C ARG A 156 -47.29 10.55 -2.62
N ALA A 157 -47.76 9.74 -1.70
CA ALA A 157 -46.86 8.98 -0.83
C ALA A 157 -45.92 8.09 -1.67
N ALA A 158 -44.66 8.03 -1.26
CA ALA A 158 -43.64 7.20 -1.91
C ALA A 158 -44.03 5.72 -1.87
N LYS A 159 -43.78 5.04 -2.95
CA LYS A 159 -43.95 3.58 -3.11
C LYS A 159 -42.61 2.93 -3.34
N LYS A 160 -42.59 1.59 -3.25
CA LYS A 160 -41.44 0.82 -3.67
C LYS A 160 -41.12 1.15 -5.13
N ASP A 161 -39.84 1.26 -5.44
CA ASP A 161 -39.28 1.59 -6.77
C ASP A 161 -39.48 3.06 -7.23
N ASP A 162 -40.01 3.95 -6.37
CA ASP A 162 -39.93 5.38 -6.60
C ASP A 162 -38.52 5.92 -6.21
N VAL A 163 -38.07 6.92 -6.94
CA VAL A 163 -36.86 7.66 -6.61
C VAL A 163 -37.21 8.89 -5.78
N ALA A 164 -36.61 9.00 -4.62
CA ALA A 164 -36.82 10.14 -3.71
C ALA A 164 -35.61 11.07 -3.71
N ILE A 165 -35.87 12.38 -3.72
CA ILE A 165 -34.85 13.38 -3.42
C ILE A 165 -34.96 13.71 -1.94
N ILE A 166 -33.92 13.44 -1.19
CA ILE A 166 -33.92 13.62 0.26
C ILE A 166 -32.81 14.57 0.71
N ASP A 167 -33.12 15.32 1.76
CA ASP A 167 -32.12 16.05 2.53
C ASP A 167 -31.90 15.30 3.83
N PHE A 168 -30.66 15.02 4.16
CA PHE A 168 -30.34 14.35 5.41
C PHE A 168 -29.23 15.07 6.16
N LYS A 169 -29.31 15.04 7.49
CA LYS A 169 -28.30 15.54 8.40
C LYS A 169 -28.00 14.47 9.44
N THR A 170 -26.71 14.24 9.65
CA THR A 170 -26.27 13.23 10.62
C THR A 170 -25.88 13.90 11.94
N THR A 171 -26.41 13.36 13.03
CA THR A 171 -26.09 13.82 14.37
C THR A 171 -25.65 12.67 15.24
N LEU A 172 -24.72 12.93 16.16
CA LEU A 172 -24.26 12.01 17.20
C LEU A 172 -24.62 12.65 18.56
N ASP A 173 -25.43 11.98 19.35
CA ASP A 173 -25.93 12.49 20.63
C ASP A 173 -26.54 13.91 20.56
N GLY A 174 -27.24 14.20 19.45
CA GLY A 174 -27.90 15.50 19.22
C GLY A 174 -26.96 16.60 18.70
N LYS A 175 -25.68 16.34 18.49
CA LYS A 175 -24.73 17.30 17.92
C LYS A 175 -24.38 16.90 16.48
N PRO A 176 -24.14 17.88 15.57
CA PRO A 176 -23.64 17.58 14.23
C PRO A 176 -22.37 16.73 14.30
N VAL A 177 -22.25 15.72 13.41
CA VAL A 177 -21.12 14.78 13.43
C VAL A 177 -19.77 15.48 13.27
N ALA A 178 -19.69 16.56 12.47
CA ALA A 178 -18.46 17.34 12.31
C ALA A 178 -18.00 17.98 13.65
N GLU A 179 -18.96 18.47 14.44
CA GLU A 179 -18.67 19.06 15.74
C GLU A 179 -18.24 18.00 16.76
N ALA A 180 -18.90 16.83 16.76
CA ALA A 180 -18.55 15.71 17.61
C ALA A 180 -17.17 15.10 17.26
N ALA A 181 -16.79 15.08 15.98
CA ALA A 181 -15.51 14.59 15.51
C ALA A 181 -14.37 15.62 15.59
N GLY A 182 -14.68 16.89 15.83
CA GLY A 182 -13.71 17.99 15.83
C GLY A 182 -13.02 18.27 14.49
N LYS A 183 -13.53 17.70 13.40
CA LYS A 183 -13.03 17.86 12.03
C LYS A 183 -14.12 17.61 11.01
N PRO A 184 -14.01 18.14 9.78
CA PRO A 184 -14.90 17.81 8.69
C PRO A 184 -14.88 16.31 8.39
N VAL A 185 -16.05 15.69 8.25
CA VAL A 185 -16.23 14.26 7.97
C VAL A 185 -16.90 14.00 6.61
N GLY A 186 -16.97 15.02 5.78
CA GLY A 186 -17.41 14.95 4.38
C GLY A 186 -18.84 14.45 4.23
N PHE A 187 -19.05 13.36 3.51
CA PHE A 187 -20.38 12.80 3.23
C PHE A 187 -21.22 12.52 4.50
N LEU A 188 -20.55 12.25 5.62
CA LEU A 188 -21.23 11.96 6.90
C LEU A 188 -21.83 13.20 7.57
N GLU A 189 -21.58 14.41 7.12
CA GLU A 189 -22.19 15.63 7.68
C GLU A 189 -23.65 15.81 7.27
N GLY A 190 -24.02 15.19 6.18
CA GLY A 190 -25.30 15.33 5.54
C GLY A 190 -25.20 15.94 4.14
N ARG A 191 -26.25 15.84 3.37
CA ARG A 191 -26.38 16.43 2.04
C ARG A 191 -27.81 16.83 1.75
N ASP A 192 -27.94 17.90 1.00
CA ASP A 192 -29.20 18.34 0.43
C ASP A 192 -29.32 17.81 -1.02
N GLY A 193 -30.53 17.41 -1.40
CA GLY A 193 -30.83 16.97 -2.78
C GLY A 193 -30.23 15.64 -3.17
N GLN A 194 -30.05 14.71 -2.24
CA GLN A 194 -29.53 13.37 -2.53
C GLN A 194 -30.63 12.48 -3.14
N TRP A 195 -30.33 11.90 -4.27
CA TRP A 195 -31.20 10.91 -4.93
C TRP A 195 -31.04 9.54 -4.24
N MET A 196 -32.13 8.92 -3.88
CA MET A 196 -32.18 7.62 -3.21
C MET A 196 -33.27 6.75 -3.78
#